data_b74dca51a11b71a5f5e1fba0f9bf87cd
#
_entry.id   b74dca51a11b71a5f5e1fba0f9bf87cd
#
_cell.length_a   1.000
_cell.length_b   1.000
_cell.length_c   1.000
_cell.angle_alpha   90.00
_cell.angle_beta   90.00
_cell.angle_gamma   90.00
#
_symmetry.space_group_name_H-M   'P 1'
#
loop_
_entity.id
_entity.type
_entity.pdbx_description
1 polymer ?
#
loop_
_entity_poly.entity_id
_entity_poly.type
_entity_poly.pdbx_seq_one_letter_code
_entity_poly.pdbx_strand_id
1 'polypeptide(L)'
;MKKLFFIFSLFLILSCDKDNTTDSISVFKAEIDWSKTIGGSSEENTNSVVATSDGGMLILGYTNSYDGDIVKSHDLVDVLLTKVDANGNLIWTKTIGGSLNDYGMSIIASTDGNYVIAGYSASSNGDVPGNVGQHDFYIAKLTEQGNIIWSKNYGFSGHDHAHKIIQTKDGGFFIAGFADYSGIDESGGTQDNGAGHEIGHKNVLHGVGEYLGVKLDSNGEFLWYRYFGGTQNDRVNDIVEAEDGGIIMVGYSESSDFDVAHNKGSYDYWVIKIHSNGNLHWKENYGGSGIDQAYGITKTGNNSYLIVGRSNSSDGQVKNAKGNFDGWVIHINDHGHLIWEKSFGGESFDVATTIKKISNGNFVVVGNSRGSFDEKPNNGQNDFWLFEIDNKANSNIYWQKTFGGSNIDVATDFYQTSKKELIVVGESQSNNQDVPSNKGGNDLWVIKLK
;
A
#
# COMPACT_ATOMS: atom_id res chain seq x y z
N MET A 1 -62.77 18.01 -73.03
CA MET A 1 -62.48 16.78 -72.29
C MET A 1 -60.98 16.71 -72.00
N LYS A 2 -60.60 17.04 -70.81
CA LYS A 2 -59.21 17.00 -70.36
C LYS A 2 -59.01 15.72 -69.52
N LYS A 3 -58.09 14.86 -69.95
CA LYS A 3 -57.72 13.62 -69.25
C LYS A 3 -56.64 13.99 -68.21
N LEU A 4 -56.93 13.68 -66.98
CA LEU A 4 -56.02 13.84 -65.84
C LEU A 4 -55.24 12.53 -65.69
N PHE A 5 -53.90 12.59 -65.80
CA PHE A 5 -53.02 11.47 -65.51
C PHE A 5 -52.61 11.58 -64.02
N PHE A 6 -52.93 10.56 -63.20
CA PHE A 6 -52.42 10.35 -61.87
C PHE A 6 -51.10 9.56 -61.95
N ILE A 7 -50.01 10.18 -61.51
CA ILE A 7 -48.70 9.48 -61.28
C ILE A 7 -48.67 9.02 -59.84
N PHE A 8 -48.65 7.71 -59.64
CA PHE A 8 -48.44 7.09 -58.34
C PHE A 8 -46.95 6.98 -58.11
N SER A 9 -46.42 7.81 -57.18
CA SER A 9 -45.03 7.70 -56.69
C SER A 9 -45.00 6.68 -55.57
N LEU A 10 -44.32 5.58 -55.83
CA LEU A 10 -44.00 4.54 -54.82
C LEU A 10 -42.83 4.99 -53.98
N PHE A 11 -43.07 5.41 -52.74
CA PHE A 11 -42.04 5.66 -51.74
C PHE A 11 -41.59 4.32 -51.15
N LEU A 12 -40.39 3.85 -51.51
CA LEU A 12 -39.65 2.81 -50.80
C LEU A 12 -39.12 3.40 -49.51
N ILE A 13 -39.69 3.04 -48.37
CA ILE A 13 -39.18 3.32 -47.04
C ILE A 13 -38.08 2.26 -46.78
N LEU A 14 -36.82 2.64 -46.95
CA LEU A 14 -35.69 1.88 -46.40
C LEU A 14 -35.66 2.11 -44.87
N SER A 15 -36.15 1.13 -44.13
CA SER A 15 -35.94 1.02 -42.71
C SER A 15 -34.47 0.66 -42.48
N CYS A 16 -33.66 1.66 -42.06
CA CYS A 16 -32.38 1.38 -41.42
C CYS A 16 -32.68 0.92 -39.99
N ASP A 17 -32.59 -0.36 -39.73
CA ASP A 17 -32.41 -0.86 -38.38
C ASP A 17 -31.06 -0.34 -37.87
N LYS A 18 -31.13 0.70 -37.06
CA LYS A 18 -30.02 1.04 -36.14
C LYS A 18 -30.02 -0.04 -35.08
N ASP A 19 -29.11 -0.99 -35.18
CA ASP A 19 -28.68 -1.78 -34.04
C ASP A 19 -28.22 -0.79 -32.94
N ASN A 20 -29.13 -0.41 -32.07
CA ASN A 20 -28.82 0.21 -30.79
C ASN A 20 -28.28 -0.90 -29.89
N THR A 21 -27.05 -1.31 -30.13
CA THR A 21 -26.22 -1.86 -29.05
C THR A 21 -25.92 -0.69 -28.13
N THR A 22 -26.83 -0.34 -27.24
CA THR A 22 -26.51 0.35 -26.01
C THR A 22 -25.62 -0.62 -25.24
N ASP A 23 -24.30 -0.47 -25.39
CA ASP A 23 -23.41 -0.97 -24.37
C ASP A 23 -23.95 -0.42 -23.04
N SER A 24 -24.63 -1.28 -22.31
CA SER A 24 -25.03 -0.98 -20.95
C SER A 24 -23.72 -0.81 -20.19
N ILE A 25 -23.33 0.45 -19.93
CA ILE A 25 -22.24 0.74 -19.02
C ILE A 25 -22.64 0.07 -17.72
N SER A 26 -22.06 -1.09 -17.44
CA SER A 26 -22.29 -1.81 -16.19
C SER A 26 -21.80 -0.89 -15.07
N VAL A 27 -22.74 -0.45 -14.25
CA VAL A 27 -22.41 0.34 -13.05
C VAL A 27 -21.62 -0.60 -12.13
N PHE A 28 -20.43 -0.19 -11.72
CA PHE A 28 -19.65 -0.94 -10.74
C PHE A 28 -20.45 -1.08 -9.44
N LYS A 29 -20.69 -2.33 -9.01
CA LYS A 29 -21.55 -2.64 -7.87
C LYS A 29 -20.78 -3.06 -6.62
N ALA A 30 -19.46 -3.24 -6.73
CA ALA A 30 -18.61 -3.83 -5.68
C ALA A 30 -19.16 -5.20 -5.22
N GLU A 31 -19.49 -6.07 -6.14
CA GLU A 31 -19.91 -7.46 -5.88
C GLU A 31 -18.76 -8.41 -6.20
N ILE A 32 -18.61 -9.47 -5.38
CA ILE A 32 -17.57 -10.49 -5.60
C ILE A 32 -17.86 -11.23 -6.90
N ASP A 33 -16.92 -11.15 -7.84
CA ASP A 33 -16.90 -11.97 -9.06
C ASP A 33 -16.30 -13.34 -8.77
N TRP A 34 -15.16 -13.35 -8.08
CA TRP A 34 -14.53 -14.55 -7.52
C TRP A 34 -13.75 -14.23 -6.25
N SER A 35 -13.56 -15.26 -5.42
CA SER A 35 -12.84 -15.24 -4.16
C SER A 35 -11.91 -16.45 -4.10
N LYS A 36 -10.66 -16.28 -3.69
CA LYS A 36 -9.62 -17.31 -3.62
C LYS A 36 -8.76 -17.15 -2.38
N THR A 37 -8.40 -18.28 -1.77
CA THR A 37 -7.40 -18.36 -0.73
C THR A 37 -6.21 -19.19 -1.18
N ILE A 38 -5.01 -18.80 -0.79
CA ILE A 38 -3.75 -19.46 -1.10
C ILE A 38 -2.94 -19.53 0.18
N GLY A 39 -2.55 -20.74 0.58
CA GLY A 39 -1.82 -20.89 1.83
C GLY A 39 -1.41 -22.33 2.15
N GLY A 40 -0.78 -22.47 3.30
CA GLY A 40 -0.35 -23.73 3.89
C GLY A 40 -0.92 -23.95 5.28
N SER A 41 -0.25 -24.75 6.09
CA SER A 41 -0.73 -25.07 7.44
C SER A 41 -0.37 -24.02 8.50
N SER A 42 0.39 -22.98 8.16
CA SER A 42 0.81 -21.93 9.10
C SER A 42 0.28 -20.54 8.69
N GLU A 43 1.13 -19.55 8.56
CA GLU A 43 0.75 -18.15 8.33
C GLU A 43 1.23 -17.66 6.96
N GLU A 44 0.33 -17.09 6.16
CA GLU A 44 0.63 -16.31 4.97
C GLU A 44 0.11 -14.90 5.16
N ASN A 45 1.03 -13.95 5.25
CA ASN A 45 0.71 -12.53 5.35
C ASN A 45 0.91 -11.86 3.98
N THR A 46 0.04 -10.93 3.65
CA THR A 46 0.02 -10.25 2.36
C THR A 46 0.19 -8.75 2.56
N ASN A 47 1.10 -8.13 1.79
CA ASN A 47 1.40 -6.71 1.94
C ASN A 47 1.14 -5.88 0.68
N SER A 48 1.35 -6.44 -0.52
CA SER A 48 1.30 -5.64 -1.74
C SER A 48 0.94 -6.47 -2.97
N VAL A 49 0.30 -5.85 -3.96
CA VAL A 49 -0.10 -6.48 -5.22
C VAL A 49 0.18 -5.58 -6.41
N VAL A 50 0.62 -6.21 -7.51
CA VAL A 50 0.84 -5.54 -8.79
C VAL A 50 0.29 -6.36 -9.95
N ALA A 51 -0.31 -5.69 -10.94
CA ALA A 51 -0.77 -6.32 -12.17
C ALA A 51 0.44 -6.79 -13.01
N THR A 52 0.26 -7.91 -13.73
CA THR A 52 1.25 -8.44 -14.65
C THR A 52 0.81 -8.27 -16.11
N SER A 53 1.79 -8.39 -17.03
CA SER A 53 1.58 -8.13 -18.46
C SER A 53 0.57 -9.09 -19.14
N ASP A 54 0.39 -10.27 -18.58
CA ASP A 54 -0.56 -11.31 -19.03
C ASP A 54 -1.98 -11.11 -18.49
N GLY A 55 -2.22 -10.02 -17.73
CA GLY A 55 -3.51 -9.71 -17.11
C GLY A 55 -3.74 -10.41 -15.77
N GLY A 56 -2.77 -11.16 -15.26
CA GLY A 56 -2.72 -11.71 -13.92
C GLY A 56 -2.13 -10.74 -12.91
N MET A 57 -1.56 -11.27 -11.82
CA MET A 57 -0.97 -10.48 -10.75
C MET A 57 0.20 -11.19 -10.07
N LEU A 58 1.11 -10.40 -9.51
CA LEU A 58 2.07 -10.82 -8.50
C LEU A 58 1.63 -10.25 -7.16
N ILE A 59 1.59 -11.10 -6.14
CA ILE A 59 1.26 -10.75 -4.76
C ILE A 59 2.49 -11.01 -3.92
N LEU A 60 2.85 -10.04 -3.09
CA LEU A 60 4.01 -10.10 -2.20
C LEU A 60 3.57 -10.08 -0.75
N GLY A 61 4.21 -10.89 0.04
CA GLY A 61 4.07 -10.98 1.48
C GLY A 61 5.18 -11.82 2.09
N TYR A 62 4.86 -12.59 3.11
CA TYR A 62 5.78 -13.51 3.74
C TYR A 62 5.03 -14.73 4.30
N THR A 63 5.75 -15.83 4.51
CA THR A 63 5.18 -17.09 5.00
C THR A 63 6.13 -17.83 5.94
N ASN A 64 5.55 -18.61 6.85
CA ASN A 64 6.26 -19.63 7.60
C ASN A 64 5.71 -21.05 7.36
N SER A 65 4.88 -21.24 6.32
CA SER A 65 4.37 -22.55 5.90
C SER A 65 5.37 -23.35 5.07
N TYR A 66 5.22 -24.69 5.09
CA TYR A 66 6.05 -25.65 4.37
C TYR A 66 5.26 -26.59 3.46
N ASP A 67 3.95 -26.38 3.35
CA ASP A 67 3.01 -27.29 2.70
C ASP A 67 1.86 -26.54 2.00
N GLY A 68 0.86 -27.27 1.59
CA GLY A 68 -0.30 -26.70 0.90
C GLY A 68 0.07 -26.15 -0.47
N ASP A 69 -0.21 -24.88 -0.69
CA ASP A 69 0.15 -24.16 -1.93
C ASP A 69 1.57 -23.61 -1.88
N ILE A 70 2.25 -23.70 -0.73
CA ILE A 70 3.53 -23.06 -0.50
C ILE A 70 4.66 -24.05 -0.77
N VAL A 71 5.53 -23.64 -1.70
CA VAL A 71 6.79 -24.34 -1.97
C VAL A 71 7.90 -23.56 -1.28
N LYS A 72 8.32 -24.01 -0.09
CA LYS A 72 9.31 -23.31 0.72
C LYS A 72 10.71 -23.88 0.56
N SER A 73 11.71 -23.01 0.60
CA SER A 73 13.11 -23.37 0.46
C SER A 73 13.95 -23.21 1.75
N HIS A 74 13.47 -22.48 2.78
CA HIS A 74 14.23 -22.14 4.00
C HIS A 74 13.41 -22.39 5.29
N ASP A 75 14.06 -22.28 6.47
CA ASP A 75 13.54 -22.84 7.72
C ASP A 75 12.70 -21.92 8.60
N LEU A 76 12.69 -20.60 8.34
CA LEU A 76 11.94 -19.61 9.16
C LEU A 76 10.92 -18.83 8.31
N VAL A 77 10.73 -17.55 8.57
CA VAL A 77 9.88 -16.69 7.75
C VAL A 77 10.64 -16.31 6.48
N ASP A 78 10.02 -16.52 5.31
CA ASP A 78 10.55 -16.09 4.02
C ASP A 78 9.61 -15.13 3.31
N VAL A 79 10.15 -14.25 2.48
CA VAL A 79 9.35 -13.50 1.50
C VAL A 79 8.55 -14.48 0.66
N LEU A 80 7.25 -14.29 0.56
CA LEU A 80 6.37 -15.05 -0.31
C LEU A 80 6.02 -14.22 -1.55
N LEU A 81 6.35 -14.74 -2.72
CA LEU A 81 5.91 -14.21 -4.00
C LEU A 81 4.95 -15.20 -4.66
N THR A 82 3.74 -14.75 -4.95
CA THR A 82 2.66 -15.56 -5.50
C THR A 82 2.23 -15.02 -6.86
N LYS A 83 2.22 -15.86 -7.90
CA LYS A 83 1.69 -15.54 -9.22
C LYS A 83 0.29 -16.13 -9.37
N VAL A 84 -0.66 -15.28 -9.73
CA VAL A 84 -2.07 -15.64 -9.95
C VAL A 84 -2.50 -15.14 -11.33
N ASP A 85 -3.30 -15.93 -12.05
CA ASP A 85 -3.86 -15.54 -13.35
C ASP A 85 -5.04 -14.56 -13.22
N ALA A 86 -5.55 -14.05 -14.33
CA ALA A 86 -6.68 -13.10 -14.36
C ALA A 86 -8.01 -13.68 -13.81
N ASN A 87 -8.12 -15.01 -13.68
CA ASN A 87 -9.28 -15.72 -13.15
C ASN A 87 -9.13 -16.11 -11.67
N GLY A 88 -8.03 -15.73 -11.03
CA GLY A 88 -7.74 -16.08 -9.65
C GLY A 88 -7.15 -17.47 -9.46
N ASN A 89 -6.67 -18.13 -10.50
CA ASN A 89 -6.02 -19.42 -10.35
C ASN A 89 -4.54 -19.24 -10.00
N LEU A 90 -4.08 -19.99 -9.01
CA LEU A 90 -2.68 -20.03 -8.64
C LEU A 90 -1.85 -20.61 -9.80
N ILE A 91 -0.81 -19.90 -10.22
CA ILE A 91 0.16 -20.36 -11.21
C ILE A 91 1.38 -20.94 -10.53
N TRP A 92 1.97 -20.21 -9.59
CA TRP A 92 3.09 -20.66 -8.76
C TRP A 92 3.24 -19.81 -7.49
N THR A 93 3.88 -20.38 -6.48
CA THR A 93 4.45 -19.67 -5.33
C THR A 93 5.97 -19.83 -5.32
N LYS A 94 6.67 -18.82 -4.83
CA LYS A 94 8.11 -18.85 -4.57
C LYS A 94 8.42 -18.18 -3.25
N THR A 95 9.35 -18.75 -2.51
CA THR A 95 9.96 -18.10 -1.38
C THR A 95 11.31 -17.52 -1.75
N ILE A 96 11.64 -16.37 -1.19
CA ILE A 96 12.89 -15.63 -1.40
C ILE A 96 13.43 -15.28 -0.02
N GLY A 97 14.69 -15.65 0.24
CA GLY A 97 15.28 -15.40 1.55
C GLY A 97 16.56 -16.19 1.80
N GLY A 98 16.87 -16.39 3.06
CA GLY A 98 18.01 -17.14 3.54
C GLY A 98 17.69 -18.01 4.74
N SER A 99 18.63 -18.16 5.66
CA SER A 99 18.46 -19.05 6.82
C SER A 99 17.75 -18.41 8.02
N LEU A 100 17.47 -17.11 7.98
CA LEU A 100 16.77 -16.37 9.03
C LEU A 100 15.48 -15.73 8.49
N ASN A 101 14.89 -14.82 9.25
CA ASN A 101 13.60 -14.20 8.88
C ASN A 101 13.77 -13.17 7.77
N ASP A 102 12.94 -13.28 6.74
CA ASP A 102 12.90 -12.42 5.57
C ASP A 102 11.46 -12.00 5.25
N TYR A 103 11.19 -10.71 5.09
CA TYR A 103 9.85 -10.15 4.96
C TYR A 103 9.72 -9.33 3.68
N GLY A 104 8.68 -9.61 2.87
CA GLY A 104 8.32 -8.83 1.70
C GLY A 104 7.24 -7.81 2.02
N MET A 105 7.50 -6.51 1.79
CA MET A 105 6.59 -5.43 2.17
C MET A 105 5.94 -4.71 0.99
N SER A 106 6.67 -4.47 -0.08
CA SER A 106 6.17 -3.69 -1.22
C SER A 106 6.70 -4.24 -2.54
N ILE A 107 5.83 -4.34 -3.56
CA ILE A 107 6.18 -4.73 -4.92
C ILE A 107 5.69 -3.68 -5.91
N ILE A 108 6.52 -3.37 -6.91
CA ILE A 108 6.17 -2.49 -8.03
C ILE A 108 6.55 -3.12 -9.37
N ALA A 109 5.82 -2.75 -10.41
CA ALA A 109 6.27 -2.96 -11.79
C ALA A 109 7.27 -1.86 -12.15
N SER A 110 8.41 -2.27 -12.72
CA SER A 110 9.43 -1.35 -13.23
C SER A 110 9.16 -1.03 -14.71
N THR A 111 9.60 0.16 -15.15
CA THR A 111 9.39 0.64 -16.52
C THR A 111 10.05 -0.23 -17.61
N ASP A 112 10.97 -1.11 -17.24
CA ASP A 112 11.63 -2.07 -18.14
C ASP A 112 10.89 -3.43 -18.25
N GLY A 113 9.68 -3.54 -17.66
CA GLY A 113 8.86 -4.75 -17.70
C GLY A 113 9.20 -5.78 -16.64
N ASN A 114 10.13 -5.50 -15.74
CA ASN A 114 10.48 -6.32 -14.59
C ASN A 114 9.73 -5.83 -13.32
N TYR A 115 9.98 -6.48 -12.19
CA TYR A 115 9.38 -6.15 -10.89
C TYR A 115 10.46 -5.88 -9.87
N VAL A 116 10.19 -4.97 -8.94
CA VAL A 116 11.10 -4.70 -7.83
C VAL A 116 10.34 -4.88 -6.53
N ILE A 117 10.91 -5.66 -5.63
CA ILE A 117 10.40 -5.87 -4.27
C ILE A 117 11.29 -5.14 -3.28
N ALA A 118 10.67 -4.70 -2.19
CA ALA A 118 11.37 -4.20 -1.00
C ALA A 118 10.76 -4.81 0.25
N GLY A 119 11.59 -4.97 1.25
CA GLY A 119 11.24 -5.49 2.55
C GLY A 119 12.46 -5.45 3.46
N TYR A 120 12.57 -6.37 4.39
CA TYR A 120 13.71 -6.45 5.30
C TYR A 120 14.09 -7.89 5.60
N SER A 121 15.36 -8.09 5.91
CA SER A 121 15.95 -9.41 6.07
C SER A 121 16.90 -9.46 7.24
N ALA A 122 16.87 -10.57 8.00
CA ALA A 122 17.89 -10.93 8.97
C ALA A 122 18.95 -11.88 8.38
N SER A 123 18.73 -12.39 7.19
CA SER A 123 19.61 -13.37 6.55
C SER A 123 20.88 -12.74 5.98
N SER A 124 21.94 -13.53 5.89
CA SER A 124 23.22 -13.18 5.24
C SER A 124 23.66 -14.22 4.21
N ASN A 125 22.73 -15.03 3.73
CA ASN A 125 22.98 -16.11 2.78
C ASN A 125 21.74 -16.36 1.90
N GLY A 126 21.78 -17.38 1.04
CA GLY A 126 20.69 -17.69 0.11
C GLY A 126 20.53 -16.59 -0.94
N ASP A 127 19.32 -16.05 -1.04
CA ASP A 127 18.99 -14.96 -1.97
C ASP A 127 19.40 -13.58 -1.42
N VAL A 128 19.87 -13.50 -0.18
CA VAL A 128 20.24 -12.28 0.53
C VAL A 128 21.76 -12.10 0.48
N PRO A 129 22.29 -11.03 -0.15
CA PRO A 129 23.72 -10.89 -0.42
C PRO A 129 24.58 -10.55 0.81
N GLY A 130 23.96 -10.25 1.94
CA GLY A 130 24.63 -9.94 3.20
C GLY A 130 23.70 -9.16 4.13
N ASN A 131 24.06 -9.09 5.42
CA ASN A 131 23.36 -8.35 6.45
C ASN A 131 24.39 -7.71 7.37
N VAL A 132 24.18 -6.46 7.77
CA VAL A 132 25.10 -5.71 8.65
C VAL A 132 24.58 -5.69 10.08
N GLY A 133 23.24 -5.70 10.24
CA GLY A 133 22.56 -5.53 11.52
C GLY A 133 21.76 -6.75 11.95
N GLN A 134 20.64 -6.46 12.61
CA GLN A 134 19.64 -7.47 12.98
C GLN A 134 18.67 -7.70 11.82
N HIS A 135 18.14 -6.61 11.24
CA HIS A 135 17.39 -6.62 9.99
C HIS A 135 17.88 -5.45 9.13
N ASP A 136 18.09 -5.69 7.85
CA ASP A 136 18.44 -4.65 6.88
C ASP A 136 17.35 -4.53 5.81
N PHE A 137 17.23 -3.39 5.15
CA PHE A 137 16.43 -3.23 3.94
C PHE A 137 16.89 -4.25 2.90
N TYR A 138 15.99 -5.12 2.47
CA TYR A 138 16.20 -6.06 1.39
C TYR A 138 15.45 -5.59 0.15
N ILE A 139 16.16 -5.45 -0.97
CA ILE A 139 15.60 -5.03 -2.25
C ILE A 139 16.04 -6.04 -3.31
N ALA A 140 15.09 -6.53 -4.12
CA ALA A 140 15.42 -7.40 -5.24
C ALA A 140 14.63 -7.02 -6.49
N LYS A 141 15.29 -7.12 -7.65
CA LYS A 141 14.66 -6.99 -8.96
C LYS A 141 14.43 -8.37 -9.55
N LEU A 142 13.23 -8.59 -10.07
CA LEU A 142 12.73 -9.90 -10.46
C LEU A 142 12.14 -9.85 -11.87
N THR A 143 12.27 -10.95 -12.60
CA THR A 143 11.46 -11.19 -13.80
C THR A 143 10.01 -11.51 -13.41
N GLU A 144 9.06 -11.48 -14.36
CA GLU A 144 7.67 -11.91 -14.13
C GLU A 144 7.56 -13.38 -13.68
N GLN A 145 8.57 -14.21 -13.96
CA GLN A 145 8.64 -15.59 -13.48
C GLN A 145 9.23 -15.72 -12.08
N GLY A 146 9.51 -14.59 -11.40
CA GLY A 146 10.05 -14.54 -10.04
C GLY A 146 11.54 -14.95 -9.97
N ASN A 147 12.31 -14.83 -11.05
CA ASN A 147 13.74 -15.06 -11.01
C ASN A 147 14.46 -13.77 -10.65
N ILE A 148 15.38 -13.84 -9.69
CA ILE A 148 16.16 -12.69 -9.24
C ILE A 148 17.12 -12.26 -10.34
N ILE A 149 17.06 -10.99 -10.73
CA ILE A 149 18.00 -10.32 -11.64
C ILE A 149 19.16 -9.76 -10.82
N TRP A 150 18.85 -9.08 -9.73
CA TRP A 150 19.78 -8.62 -8.71
C TRP A 150 19.08 -8.50 -7.36
N SER A 151 19.84 -8.61 -6.28
CA SER A 151 19.39 -8.32 -4.90
C SER A 151 20.44 -7.48 -4.18
N LYS A 152 20.00 -6.65 -3.25
CA LYS A 152 20.81 -5.71 -2.46
C LYS A 152 20.30 -5.65 -1.03
N ASN A 153 21.21 -5.42 -0.10
CA ASN A 153 20.90 -5.14 1.30
C ASN A 153 21.48 -3.78 1.69
N TYR A 154 20.71 -2.99 2.42
CA TYR A 154 21.11 -1.68 2.93
C TYR A 154 20.60 -1.50 4.35
N GLY A 155 21.48 -1.23 5.29
CA GLY A 155 21.10 -1.05 6.68
C GLY A 155 22.25 -0.66 7.59
N PHE A 156 21.95 -0.61 8.86
CA PHE A 156 22.85 -0.27 9.96
C PHE A 156 22.94 -1.46 10.94
N SER A 157 23.50 -1.24 12.14
CA SER A 157 23.67 -2.31 13.13
C SER A 157 22.38 -2.71 13.87
N GLY A 158 21.29 -1.93 13.73
CA GLY A 158 20.01 -2.15 14.39
C GLY A 158 18.99 -2.92 13.54
N HIS A 159 17.71 -2.59 13.75
CA HIS A 159 16.60 -3.04 12.93
C HIS A 159 16.24 -1.98 11.90
N ASP A 160 16.43 -2.30 10.64
CA ASP A 160 16.10 -1.43 9.52
C ASP A 160 15.03 -2.11 8.66
N HIS A 161 13.83 -1.54 8.62
CA HIS A 161 12.68 -2.16 7.95
C HIS A 161 12.19 -1.28 6.80
N ALA A 162 12.35 -1.75 5.55
CA ALA A 162 11.74 -1.11 4.40
C ALA A 162 10.24 -1.43 4.34
N HIS A 163 9.42 -0.41 4.17
CA HIS A 163 7.97 -0.55 4.07
C HIS A 163 7.45 -0.30 2.66
N LYS A 164 8.04 0.66 1.94
CA LYS A 164 7.57 1.06 0.62
C LYS A 164 8.70 1.32 -0.36
N ILE A 165 8.46 0.95 -1.62
CA ILE A 165 9.34 1.28 -2.75
C ILE A 165 8.52 1.94 -3.86
N ILE A 166 9.10 2.93 -4.54
CA ILE A 166 8.60 3.50 -5.79
C ILE A 166 9.72 3.58 -6.82
N GLN A 167 9.39 3.52 -8.10
CA GLN A 167 10.29 3.95 -9.16
C GLN A 167 10.12 5.44 -9.39
N THR A 168 11.21 6.19 -9.33
CA THR A 168 11.22 7.65 -9.53
C THR A 168 11.33 8.03 -11.01
N LYS A 169 10.94 9.25 -11.36
CA LYS A 169 10.93 9.76 -12.75
C LYS A 169 12.30 9.71 -13.45
N ASP A 170 13.39 9.70 -12.68
CA ASP A 170 14.76 9.53 -13.19
C ASP A 170 15.10 8.08 -13.55
N GLY A 171 14.17 7.16 -13.36
CA GLY A 171 14.32 5.71 -13.60
C GLY A 171 14.94 4.94 -12.45
N GLY A 172 15.43 5.60 -11.41
CA GLY A 172 15.93 4.99 -10.19
C GLY A 172 14.82 4.56 -9.24
N PHE A 173 15.18 4.19 -8.01
CA PHE A 173 14.23 3.76 -6.99
C PHE A 173 14.39 4.59 -5.72
N PHE A 174 13.28 4.81 -5.03
CA PHE A 174 13.28 5.36 -3.69
C PHE A 174 12.56 4.39 -2.76
N ILE A 175 13.22 4.01 -1.68
CA ILE A 175 12.74 3.10 -0.66
C ILE A 175 12.59 3.88 0.65
N ALA A 176 11.47 3.70 1.33
CA ALA A 176 11.27 4.28 2.64
C ALA A 176 10.86 3.21 3.66
N GLY A 177 11.27 3.45 4.88
CA GLY A 177 11.01 2.62 6.03
C GLY A 177 11.52 3.31 7.29
N PHE A 178 11.93 2.53 8.27
CA PHE A 178 12.55 3.09 9.46
C PHE A 178 13.87 2.40 9.78
N ALA A 179 14.73 3.11 10.49
CA ALA A 179 15.93 2.60 11.09
C ALA A 179 15.86 2.70 12.61
N ASP A 180 16.30 1.67 13.31
CA ASP A 180 16.44 1.67 14.77
C ASP A 180 17.89 1.89 15.15
N TYR A 181 18.19 3.07 15.67
CA TYR A 181 19.53 3.48 16.09
C TYR A 181 19.84 3.19 17.57
N SER A 182 18.93 2.59 18.32
CA SER A 182 19.09 2.34 19.75
C SER A 182 20.26 1.41 20.13
N GLY A 183 20.91 0.80 19.15
CA GLY A 183 22.07 -0.08 19.33
C GLY A 183 23.42 0.52 18.90
N ILE A 184 23.46 1.78 18.47
CA ILE A 184 24.73 2.43 18.10
C ILE A 184 25.45 2.83 19.37
N ASP A 185 26.67 2.31 19.58
CA ASP A 185 27.53 2.74 20.66
C ASP A 185 27.90 4.22 20.49
N GLU A 186 28.27 4.89 21.60
CA GLU A 186 28.69 6.30 21.64
C GLU A 186 29.87 6.63 20.71
N SER A 187 30.51 5.62 20.10
CA SER A 187 31.65 5.78 19.19
C SER A 187 31.26 6.21 17.78
N GLY A 188 29.93 6.27 17.49
CA GLY A 188 29.43 6.70 16.18
C GLY A 188 29.92 5.80 15.03
N GLY A 189 30.20 4.55 15.37
CA GLY A 189 30.61 3.54 14.41
C GLY A 189 29.47 3.14 13.50
N THR A 190 29.10 4.00 12.56
CA THR A 190 28.45 3.57 11.36
C THR A 190 29.41 2.60 10.67
N GLN A 191 29.12 1.32 10.75
CA GLN A 191 29.69 0.39 9.80
C GLN A 191 29.04 0.75 8.45
N ASP A 192 29.62 1.77 7.83
CA ASP A 192 29.33 2.13 6.45
C ASP A 192 29.70 0.92 5.62
N ASN A 193 28.74 0.27 5.02
CA ASN A 193 28.97 -0.82 4.06
C ASN A 193 29.57 -0.30 2.73
N GLY A 194 30.37 0.75 2.81
CA GLY A 194 31.23 1.26 1.72
C GLY A 194 30.63 2.39 0.88
N ALA A 195 29.46 2.90 1.23
CA ALA A 195 28.81 4.02 0.52
C ALA A 195 28.93 5.33 1.33
N GLY A 196 30.12 5.72 1.70
CA GLY A 196 30.43 6.87 2.54
C GLY A 196 29.95 8.21 2.00
N HIS A 197 28.75 8.61 2.32
CA HIS A 197 28.32 10.01 2.24
C HIS A 197 27.21 10.30 3.24
N GLU A 198 27.60 10.67 4.47
CA GLU A 198 26.73 11.39 5.40
C GLU A 198 26.43 12.79 4.87
N ILE A 199 25.17 13.10 4.61
CA ILE A 199 24.62 14.45 4.68
C ILE A 199 23.30 14.34 5.45
N GLY A 200 23.38 14.38 6.74
CA GLY A 200 22.32 14.42 7.74
C GLY A 200 22.97 14.78 9.06
N HIS A 201 22.24 15.19 10.04
CA HIS A 201 22.73 15.69 11.31
C HIS A 201 23.81 14.76 11.93
N LYS A 202 25.08 15.12 11.77
CA LYS A 202 26.20 14.46 12.44
C LYS A 202 26.03 14.61 13.94
N ASN A 203 26.14 13.51 14.68
CA ASN A 203 26.32 13.42 16.13
C ASN A 203 25.11 13.69 17.02
N VAL A 204 23.88 13.41 16.60
CA VAL A 204 22.75 13.37 17.52
C VAL A 204 22.15 11.96 17.43
N LEU A 205 22.22 11.22 18.52
CA LEU A 205 21.44 9.97 18.68
C LEU A 205 19.98 10.39 18.76
N HIS A 206 19.24 10.15 17.70
CA HIS A 206 17.80 10.20 17.70
C HIS A 206 17.25 8.94 18.39
N GLY A 207 15.97 8.81 18.57
CA GLY A 207 15.38 7.73 19.35
C GLY A 207 15.28 6.39 18.64
N VAL A 208 14.30 5.63 19.05
CA VAL A 208 13.99 4.32 18.47
C VAL A 208 13.12 4.55 17.22
N GLY A 209 13.66 4.18 16.04
CA GLY A 209 12.91 4.22 14.78
C GLY A 209 12.73 5.59 14.15
N GLU A 210 13.63 5.92 13.29
CA GLU A 210 13.63 7.13 12.46
C GLU A 210 13.09 6.83 11.06
N TYR A 211 12.40 7.79 10.42
CA TYR A 211 12.14 7.68 8.98
C TYR A 211 13.47 7.53 8.24
N LEU A 212 13.60 6.46 7.50
CA LEU A 212 14.75 6.24 6.62
C LEU A 212 14.31 6.23 5.17
N GLY A 213 14.91 7.09 4.34
CA GLY A 213 14.76 7.09 2.90
C GLY A 213 16.08 6.74 2.22
N VAL A 214 16.06 5.76 1.32
CA VAL A 214 17.21 5.30 0.52
C VAL A 214 16.94 5.53 -0.95
N LYS A 215 17.84 6.23 -1.64
CA LYS A 215 17.78 6.47 -3.08
C LYS A 215 18.78 5.56 -3.80
N LEU A 216 18.29 4.85 -4.81
CA LEU A 216 19.08 4.00 -5.69
C LEU A 216 18.99 4.50 -7.14
N ASP A 217 19.96 4.16 -7.95
CA ASP A 217 19.89 4.32 -9.41
C ASP A 217 19.01 3.23 -10.06
N SER A 218 18.89 3.24 -11.39
CA SER A 218 18.09 2.29 -12.15
C SER A 218 18.63 0.85 -12.12
N ASN A 219 19.89 0.65 -11.73
CA ASN A 219 20.54 -0.65 -11.57
C ASN A 219 20.47 -1.17 -10.12
N GLY A 220 19.86 -0.40 -9.22
CA GLY A 220 19.80 -0.70 -7.79
C GLY A 220 21.08 -0.32 -7.04
N GLU A 221 21.99 0.48 -7.63
CA GLU A 221 23.17 0.95 -6.94
C GLU A 221 22.85 2.14 -6.04
N PHE A 222 23.44 2.15 -4.86
CA PHE A 222 23.24 3.16 -3.84
C PHE A 222 23.68 4.55 -4.33
N LEU A 223 22.82 5.56 -4.08
CA LEU A 223 23.14 6.97 -4.34
C LEU A 223 23.28 7.77 -3.05
N TRP A 224 22.27 7.71 -2.19
CA TRP A 224 22.24 8.41 -0.91
C TRP A 224 21.12 7.86 -0.01
N TYR A 225 21.24 8.14 1.29
CA TYR A 225 20.14 7.97 2.26
C TYR A 225 19.91 9.23 3.08
N ARG A 226 18.75 9.32 3.70
CA ARG A 226 18.38 10.37 4.66
C ARG A 226 17.50 9.77 5.74
N TYR A 227 17.69 10.24 6.95
CA TYR A 227 16.80 9.92 8.06
C TYR A 227 16.24 11.20 8.68
N PHE A 228 15.05 11.10 9.28
CA PHE A 228 14.31 12.17 9.90
C PHE A 228 13.55 11.62 11.09
N GLY A 229 13.50 12.36 12.20
CA GLY A 229 12.75 11.95 13.39
C GLY A 229 13.11 12.76 14.62
N GLY A 230 12.79 12.20 15.78
CA GLY A 230 13.12 12.74 17.08
C GLY A 230 13.53 11.65 18.06
N THR A 231 13.33 11.86 19.36
CA THR A 231 13.82 10.93 20.39
C THR A 231 12.91 9.71 20.62
N GLN A 232 11.72 9.68 20.03
CA GLN A 232 10.74 8.60 20.19
C GLN A 232 10.54 7.83 18.87
N ASN A 233 9.44 7.06 18.78
CA ASN A 233 9.15 6.28 17.59
C ASN A 233 8.63 7.12 16.42
N ASP A 234 9.29 7.03 15.30
CA ASP A 234 8.93 7.66 14.03
C ASP A 234 8.91 6.59 12.93
N ARG A 235 7.75 6.35 12.32
CA ARG A 235 7.55 5.23 11.38
C ARG A 235 6.92 5.73 10.09
N VAL A 236 7.63 5.60 8.95
CA VAL A 236 7.07 5.84 7.62
C VAL A 236 6.37 4.58 7.10
N ASN A 237 5.19 4.76 6.50
CA ASN A 237 4.40 3.67 5.95
C ASN A 237 4.24 3.75 4.44
N ASP A 238 4.12 4.95 3.85
CA ASP A 238 3.90 5.10 2.41
C ASP A 238 4.58 6.36 1.87
N ILE A 239 4.81 6.37 0.56
CA ILE A 239 5.51 7.45 -0.15
C ILE A 239 4.91 7.71 -1.53
N VAL A 240 5.02 8.96 -2.00
CA VAL A 240 4.80 9.31 -3.40
C VAL A 240 5.87 10.28 -3.89
N GLU A 241 6.25 10.18 -5.15
CA GLU A 241 7.04 11.21 -5.82
C GLU A 241 6.13 12.38 -6.23
N ALA A 242 6.45 13.59 -5.80
CA ALA A 242 5.74 14.82 -6.16
C ALA A 242 5.99 15.22 -7.62
N GLU A 243 5.24 16.22 -8.12
CA GLU A 243 5.41 16.67 -9.52
C GLU A 243 6.77 17.31 -9.77
N ASP A 244 7.37 17.94 -8.77
CA ASP A 244 8.71 18.56 -8.79
C ASP A 244 9.86 17.56 -8.65
N GLY A 245 9.57 16.26 -8.54
CA GLY A 245 10.56 15.18 -8.32
C GLY A 245 10.99 15.03 -6.86
N GLY A 246 10.44 15.81 -5.94
CA GLY A 246 10.58 15.59 -4.51
C GLY A 246 9.80 14.36 -4.06
N ILE A 247 10.04 13.90 -2.85
CA ILE A 247 9.33 12.75 -2.25
C ILE A 247 8.52 13.23 -1.05
N ILE A 248 7.26 12.81 -0.97
CA ILE A 248 6.45 12.95 0.24
C ILE A 248 6.40 11.60 0.93
N MET A 249 6.77 11.60 2.21
CA MET A 249 6.79 10.44 3.09
C MET A 249 5.72 10.63 4.16
N VAL A 250 4.89 9.62 4.41
CA VAL A 250 3.80 9.66 5.38
C VAL A 250 3.87 8.49 6.34
N GLY A 251 3.48 8.76 7.57
CA GLY A 251 3.42 7.77 8.63
C GLY A 251 2.99 8.42 9.92
N TYR A 252 3.68 8.13 11.00
CA TYR A 252 3.36 8.69 12.32
C TYR A 252 4.59 8.93 13.16
N SER A 253 4.47 9.83 14.13
CA SER A 253 5.52 10.19 15.07
C SER A 253 4.97 10.30 16.48
N GLU A 254 5.75 9.83 17.46
CA GLU A 254 5.57 10.04 18.89
C GLU A 254 6.47 11.19 19.41
N SER A 255 7.41 11.63 18.60
CA SER A 255 8.43 12.63 18.97
C SER A 255 7.84 14.04 19.03
N SER A 256 8.50 14.92 19.80
CA SER A 256 8.17 16.34 19.87
C SER A 256 9.43 17.23 19.84
N ASP A 257 10.53 16.69 19.33
CA ASP A 257 11.83 17.33 19.28
C ASP A 257 12.52 17.08 17.92
N PHE A 258 13.70 17.62 17.71
CA PHE A 258 14.52 17.53 16.49
C PHE A 258 13.72 17.88 15.22
N ASP A 259 13.50 16.87 14.36
CA ASP A 259 12.77 17.07 13.12
C ASP A 259 11.24 17.11 13.32
N VAL A 260 10.75 16.65 14.46
CA VAL A 260 9.33 16.62 14.77
C VAL A 260 8.98 17.80 15.67
N ALA A 261 8.09 18.66 15.18
CA ALA A 261 7.59 19.79 15.96
C ALA A 261 6.07 19.65 16.17
N HIS A 262 5.59 20.07 17.34
CA HIS A 262 4.15 20.21 17.60
C HIS A 262 3.34 18.92 17.57
N ASN A 263 3.91 17.78 17.99
CA ASN A 263 3.10 16.59 18.27
C ASN A 263 2.05 16.95 19.33
N LYS A 264 0.79 16.56 19.10
CA LYS A 264 -0.37 16.95 19.92
C LYS A 264 -0.86 15.83 20.81
N GLY A 265 -0.58 14.59 20.46
CA GLY A 265 -1.04 13.39 21.15
C GLY A 265 0.05 12.37 21.44
N SER A 266 -0.33 11.11 21.52
CA SER A 266 0.64 10.01 21.63
C SER A 266 1.34 9.78 20.29
N TYR A 267 0.57 9.73 19.21
CA TYR A 267 1.04 9.64 17.83
C TYR A 267 0.24 10.59 16.96
N ASP A 268 0.90 11.41 16.17
CA ASP A 268 0.28 12.20 15.12
C ASP A 268 0.69 11.67 13.73
N TYR A 269 -0.16 11.87 12.70
CA TYR A 269 0.30 11.77 11.32
C TYR A 269 1.51 12.67 11.16
N TRP A 270 2.61 12.11 10.78
CA TRP A 270 3.79 12.90 10.43
C TRP A 270 4.07 12.78 8.93
N VAL A 271 4.13 13.93 8.29
CA VAL A 271 4.28 14.05 6.85
C VAL A 271 5.46 14.96 6.57
N ILE A 272 6.40 14.48 5.79
CA ILE A 272 7.54 15.27 5.34
C ILE A 272 7.62 15.27 3.81
N LYS A 273 8.05 16.38 3.25
CA LYS A 273 8.47 16.47 1.85
C LYS A 273 9.97 16.76 1.80
N ILE A 274 10.67 15.98 0.98
CA ILE A 274 12.08 16.20 0.67
C ILE A 274 12.23 16.58 -0.81
N HIS A 275 13.27 17.33 -1.13
CA HIS A 275 13.68 17.57 -2.51
C HIS A 275 14.27 16.30 -3.14
N SER A 276 14.40 16.26 -4.47
CA SER A 276 15.00 15.14 -5.21
C SER A 276 16.44 14.81 -4.80
N ASN A 277 17.15 15.74 -4.15
CA ASN A 277 18.49 15.54 -3.58
C ASN A 277 18.48 15.07 -2.12
N GLY A 278 17.31 14.80 -1.55
CA GLY A 278 17.13 14.33 -0.19
C GLY A 278 17.08 15.43 0.90
N ASN A 279 17.22 16.71 0.56
CA ASN A 279 17.12 17.78 1.55
C ASN A 279 15.66 17.98 1.97
N LEU A 280 15.43 18.18 3.27
CA LEU A 280 14.11 18.47 3.81
C LEU A 280 13.55 19.75 3.17
N HIS A 281 12.31 19.69 2.66
CA HIS A 281 11.60 20.85 2.13
C HIS A 281 10.62 21.41 3.15
N TRP A 282 9.72 20.58 3.67
CA TRP A 282 8.79 20.90 4.74
C TRP A 282 8.41 19.65 5.54
N LYS A 283 7.86 19.87 6.74
CA LYS A 283 7.37 18.85 7.66
C LYS A 283 6.14 19.35 8.40
N GLU A 284 5.13 18.50 8.59
CA GLU A 284 3.87 18.83 9.25
C GLU A 284 3.32 17.66 10.06
N ASN A 285 2.69 17.98 11.19
CA ASN A 285 1.97 17.03 12.04
C ASN A 285 0.46 17.30 11.96
N TYR A 286 -0.32 16.23 11.78
CA TYR A 286 -1.79 16.32 11.79
C TYR A 286 -2.34 15.32 12.80
N GLY A 287 -3.28 15.78 13.65
CA GLY A 287 -3.88 14.94 14.67
C GLY A 287 -4.56 15.74 15.77
N GLY A 288 -4.86 15.05 16.84
CA GLY A 288 -5.43 15.58 18.08
C GLY A 288 -4.69 15.06 19.29
N SER A 289 -5.37 14.89 20.43
CA SER A 289 -4.74 14.46 21.68
C SER A 289 -4.56 12.94 21.80
N GLY A 290 -5.06 12.16 20.86
CA GLY A 290 -5.04 10.70 20.88
C GLY A 290 -3.91 10.06 20.06
N ILE A 291 -4.27 9.00 19.39
CA ILE A 291 -3.39 8.25 18.47
C ILE A 291 -3.89 8.45 17.05
N ASP A 292 -3.08 9.06 16.23
CA ASP A 292 -3.32 9.36 14.83
C ASP A 292 -2.18 8.78 13.99
N GLN A 293 -2.46 7.78 13.13
CA GLN A 293 -1.43 7.05 12.37
C GLN A 293 -1.79 6.97 10.91
N ALA A 294 -0.98 7.58 10.02
CA ALA A 294 -1.12 7.51 8.58
C ALA A 294 -0.52 6.20 8.03
N TYR A 295 -1.22 5.59 7.06
CA TYR A 295 -0.82 4.34 6.43
C TYR A 295 -0.67 4.42 4.91
N GLY A 296 -1.40 5.30 4.24
CA GLY A 296 -1.39 5.39 2.79
C GLY A 296 -1.49 6.82 2.26
N ILE A 297 -0.88 7.07 1.10
CA ILE A 297 -0.94 8.35 0.39
C ILE A 297 -1.17 8.15 -1.09
N THR A 298 -1.96 9.04 -1.72
CA THR A 298 -2.12 9.09 -3.17
C THR A 298 -2.19 10.50 -3.70
N LYS A 299 -1.73 10.71 -4.95
CA LYS A 299 -1.88 11.98 -5.65
C LYS A 299 -3.34 12.17 -6.10
N THR A 300 -3.89 13.33 -5.87
CA THR A 300 -5.22 13.68 -6.41
C THR A 300 -5.15 14.26 -7.82
N GLY A 301 -4.00 14.80 -8.18
CA GLY A 301 -3.76 15.76 -9.26
C GLY A 301 -3.72 17.18 -8.68
N ASN A 302 -3.34 18.17 -9.49
CA ASN A 302 -3.24 19.59 -9.10
C ASN A 302 -2.33 19.84 -7.87
N ASN A 303 -1.24 19.08 -7.75
CA ASN A 303 -0.28 19.20 -6.64
C ASN A 303 -0.94 19.12 -5.27
N SER A 304 -1.78 18.10 -5.09
CA SER A 304 -2.39 17.81 -3.79
C SER A 304 -2.51 16.29 -3.56
N TYR A 305 -2.72 15.90 -2.30
CA TYR A 305 -2.59 14.52 -1.85
C TYR A 305 -3.67 14.17 -0.86
N LEU A 306 -4.22 12.96 -0.97
CA LEU A 306 -5.04 12.34 0.06
C LEU A 306 -4.17 11.38 0.86
N ILE A 307 -4.25 11.48 2.17
CA ILE A 307 -3.56 10.62 3.13
C ILE A 307 -4.62 9.92 3.97
N VAL A 308 -4.48 8.63 4.18
CA VAL A 308 -5.41 7.80 4.94
C VAL A 308 -4.69 7.09 6.08
N GLY A 309 -5.45 6.78 7.12
CA GLY A 309 -4.96 6.04 8.27
C GLY A 309 -6.06 5.84 9.29
N ARG A 310 -5.71 5.92 10.56
CA ARG A 310 -6.66 5.82 11.67
C ARG A 310 -6.47 6.93 12.69
N SER A 311 -7.53 7.25 13.40
CA SER A 311 -7.53 8.22 14.49
C SER A 311 -8.48 7.79 15.59
N ASN A 312 -8.07 7.98 16.86
CA ASN A 312 -8.97 7.93 18.02
C ASN A 312 -9.07 9.29 18.74
N SER A 313 -8.58 10.34 18.13
CA SER A 313 -8.71 11.71 18.62
C SER A 313 -10.14 12.22 18.44
N SER A 314 -10.58 13.09 19.35
CA SER A 314 -11.86 13.80 19.26
C SER A 314 -11.70 15.32 19.31
N ASP A 315 -10.48 15.80 19.13
CA ASP A 315 -10.09 17.21 19.21
C ASP A 315 -9.03 17.56 18.16
N GLY A 316 -8.41 18.72 18.30
CA GLY A 316 -7.37 19.20 17.41
C GLY A 316 -7.88 19.37 15.98
N GLN A 317 -7.28 18.66 15.05
CA GLN A 317 -7.70 18.68 13.64
C GLN A 317 -8.73 17.58 13.33
N VAL A 318 -8.89 16.58 14.20
CA VAL A 318 -9.85 15.49 14.02
C VAL A 318 -11.24 15.92 14.44
N LYS A 319 -12.19 15.82 13.53
CA LYS A 319 -13.59 16.18 13.77
C LYS A 319 -14.50 15.00 13.49
N ASN A 320 -15.60 14.92 14.25
CA ASN A 320 -16.64 13.92 14.03
C ASN A 320 -16.18 12.44 14.14
N ALA A 321 -15.15 12.17 14.95
CA ALA A 321 -14.82 10.81 15.34
C ALA A 321 -16.02 10.15 16.05
N LYS A 322 -16.27 8.87 15.76
CA LYS A 322 -17.45 8.13 16.24
C LYS A 322 -17.10 6.95 17.11
N GLY A 323 -16.00 6.24 16.81
CA GLY A 323 -15.63 5.00 17.45
C GLY A 323 -14.40 5.06 18.33
N ASN A 324 -13.85 3.89 18.64
CA ASN A 324 -12.56 3.80 19.32
C ASN A 324 -11.41 4.22 18.40
N PHE A 325 -11.48 3.82 17.13
CA PHE A 325 -10.67 4.29 16.02
C PHE A 325 -11.55 4.42 14.80
N ASP A 326 -11.40 5.51 14.08
CA ASP A 326 -12.02 5.73 12.79
C ASP A 326 -10.96 5.80 11.69
N GLY A 327 -11.31 5.37 10.48
CA GLY A 327 -10.53 5.69 9.29
C GLY A 327 -10.48 7.20 9.10
N TRP A 328 -9.31 7.80 9.19
CA TRP A 328 -9.15 9.24 9.05
C TRP A 328 -8.50 9.59 7.72
N VAL A 329 -9.11 10.51 6.99
CA VAL A 329 -8.65 10.97 5.68
C VAL A 329 -8.37 12.46 5.74
N ILE A 330 -7.18 12.85 5.33
CA ILE A 330 -6.81 14.25 5.16
C ILE A 330 -6.46 14.56 3.71
N HIS A 331 -6.81 15.75 3.25
CA HIS A 331 -6.40 16.30 1.96
C HIS A 331 -5.47 17.46 2.20
N ILE A 332 -4.26 17.38 1.67
CA ILE A 332 -3.23 18.43 1.79
C ILE A 332 -2.81 18.94 0.42
N ASN A 333 -2.32 20.17 0.35
CA ASN A 333 -1.64 20.69 -0.85
C ASN A 333 -0.15 20.34 -0.83
N ASP A 334 0.57 20.72 -1.89
CA ASP A 334 2.01 20.44 -2.07
C ASP A 334 2.94 21.15 -1.05
N HIS A 335 2.40 22.09 -0.27
CA HIS A 335 3.10 22.78 0.81
C HIS A 335 2.75 22.25 2.21
N GLY A 336 2.05 21.11 2.30
CA GLY A 336 1.63 20.51 3.56
C GLY A 336 0.41 21.20 4.22
N HIS A 337 -0.21 22.22 3.59
CA HIS A 337 -1.38 22.86 4.19
C HIS A 337 -2.62 21.96 4.09
N LEU A 338 -3.29 21.74 5.20
CA LEU A 338 -4.55 20.99 5.29
C LEU A 338 -5.66 21.72 4.52
N ILE A 339 -6.25 21.06 3.53
CA ILE A 339 -7.39 21.56 2.75
C ILE A 339 -8.70 21.14 3.40
N TRP A 340 -8.82 19.86 3.74
CA TRP A 340 -9.92 19.30 4.51
C TRP A 340 -9.50 17.99 5.21
N GLU A 341 -10.28 17.61 6.20
CA GLU A 341 -10.17 16.32 6.89
C GLU A 341 -11.56 15.70 7.07
N LYS A 342 -11.62 14.38 7.20
CA LYS A 342 -12.85 13.65 7.47
C LYS A 342 -12.58 12.29 8.10
N SER A 343 -13.37 11.98 9.15
CA SER A 343 -13.42 10.63 9.73
C SER A 343 -14.50 9.80 9.03
N PHE A 344 -14.12 8.55 8.74
CA PHE A 344 -14.98 7.54 8.14
C PHE A 344 -14.99 6.32 9.05
N GLY A 345 -16.15 5.75 9.28
CA GLY A 345 -16.29 4.62 10.19
C GLY A 345 -17.62 4.64 10.94
N GLY A 346 -17.73 3.75 11.91
CA GLY A 346 -18.87 3.58 12.78
C GLY A 346 -18.51 3.78 14.25
N GLU A 347 -19.22 3.08 15.14
CA GLU A 347 -18.95 3.11 16.60
C GLU A 347 -17.84 2.13 17.01
N SER A 348 -17.36 1.32 16.09
CA SER A 348 -16.39 0.27 16.34
C SER A 348 -14.95 0.68 15.98
N PHE A 349 -14.12 -0.27 15.65
CA PHE A 349 -12.74 -0.08 15.22
C PHE A 349 -12.68 -0.10 13.69
N ASP A 350 -12.26 0.99 13.10
CA ASP A 350 -12.17 1.18 11.67
C ASP A 350 -10.79 1.75 11.30
N VAL A 351 -10.14 1.18 10.30
CA VAL A 351 -8.81 1.61 9.84
C VAL A 351 -8.81 1.68 8.32
N ALA A 352 -8.34 2.77 7.76
CA ALA A 352 -8.03 2.90 6.33
C ALA A 352 -6.52 2.66 6.11
N THR A 353 -6.16 1.63 5.34
CA THR A 353 -4.75 1.23 5.15
C THR A 353 -4.17 1.72 3.84
N THR A 354 -4.95 1.71 2.77
CA THR A 354 -4.47 2.03 1.42
C THR A 354 -5.50 2.89 0.69
N ILE A 355 -5.01 3.83 -0.11
CA ILE A 355 -5.84 4.65 -0.99
C ILE A 355 -5.19 4.75 -2.37
N LYS A 356 -5.98 4.52 -3.44
CA LYS A 356 -5.52 4.71 -4.81
C LYS A 356 -6.58 5.39 -5.67
N LYS A 357 -6.12 6.23 -6.59
CA LYS A 357 -6.97 6.85 -7.60
C LYS A 357 -7.41 5.81 -8.62
N ILE A 358 -8.70 5.84 -8.99
CA ILE A 358 -9.27 4.94 -9.98
C ILE A 358 -9.63 5.68 -11.28
N SER A 359 -9.95 4.94 -12.33
CA SER A 359 -10.09 5.44 -13.70
C SER A 359 -11.20 6.48 -13.91
N ASN A 360 -12.21 6.55 -13.03
CA ASN A 360 -13.26 7.56 -13.07
C ASN A 360 -12.87 8.89 -12.40
N GLY A 361 -11.64 8.97 -11.84
CA GLY A 361 -11.10 10.15 -11.17
C GLY A 361 -11.34 10.19 -9.65
N ASN A 362 -12.16 9.30 -9.12
CA ASN A 362 -12.37 9.10 -7.68
C ASN A 362 -11.26 8.24 -7.06
N PHE A 363 -11.41 7.95 -5.77
CA PHE A 363 -10.44 7.21 -4.97
C PHE A 363 -11.13 6.06 -4.26
N VAL A 364 -10.54 4.89 -4.33
CA VAL A 364 -10.94 3.76 -3.49
C VAL A 364 -10.00 3.70 -2.31
N VAL A 365 -10.60 3.57 -1.13
CA VAL A 365 -9.92 3.32 0.13
C VAL A 365 -10.18 1.87 0.51
N VAL A 366 -9.12 1.21 0.95
CA VAL A 366 -9.14 -0.15 1.46
C VAL A 366 -8.65 -0.14 2.89
N GLY A 367 -9.25 -0.96 3.72
CA GLY A 367 -8.90 -1.08 5.12
C GLY A 367 -9.68 -2.19 5.82
N ASN A 368 -9.85 -2.05 7.12
CA ASN A 368 -10.46 -3.07 7.97
C ASN A 368 -11.47 -2.44 8.92
N SER A 369 -12.57 -3.15 9.16
CA SER A 369 -13.63 -2.67 10.03
C SER A 369 -14.22 -3.78 10.90
N ARG A 370 -14.61 -3.40 12.11
CA ARG A 370 -15.50 -4.18 13.00
C ARG A 370 -16.93 -3.66 12.99
N GLY A 371 -17.17 -2.60 12.22
CA GLY A 371 -18.47 -1.99 12.07
C GLY A 371 -19.36 -2.71 11.07
N SER A 372 -20.67 -2.52 11.21
CA SER A 372 -21.64 -2.90 10.20
C SER A 372 -21.99 -1.67 9.38
N PHE A 373 -21.83 -1.75 8.08
CA PHE A 373 -22.23 -0.72 7.15
C PHE A 373 -23.31 -1.26 6.22
N ASP A 374 -24.31 -0.45 5.93
CA ASP A 374 -25.50 -0.81 5.16
C ASP A 374 -26.38 -1.91 5.84
N GLU A 375 -27.13 -2.64 5.04
CA GLU A 375 -28.06 -3.69 5.51
C GLU A 375 -27.34 -5.02 5.86
N LYS A 376 -26.04 -5.14 5.58
CA LYS A 376 -25.24 -6.32 5.94
C LYS A 376 -24.53 -6.09 7.25
N PRO A 377 -24.74 -6.95 8.26
CA PRO A 377 -23.92 -6.94 9.46
C PRO A 377 -22.46 -7.29 9.10
N ASN A 378 -21.51 -6.76 9.84
CA ASN A 378 -20.13 -7.28 9.86
C ASN A 378 -20.20 -8.79 10.10
N ASN A 379 -19.46 -9.55 9.34
CA ASN A 379 -19.53 -11.01 9.34
C ASN A 379 -18.70 -11.66 10.47
N GLY A 380 -17.78 -10.91 11.10
CA GLY A 380 -16.85 -11.49 12.07
C GLY A 380 -16.24 -10.50 13.03
N GLN A 381 -14.94 -10.64 13.27
CA GLN A 381 -14.17 -9.77 14.16
C GLN A 381 -13.64 -8.54 13.44
N ASN A 382 -12.96 -8.75 12.32
CA ASN A 382 -12.49 -7.72 11.38
C ASN A 382 -12.80 -8.21 9.99
N ASP A 383 -13.37 -7.35 9.14
CA ASP A 383 -13.61 -7.63 7.73
C ASP A 383 -12.85 -6.64 6.85
N PHE A 384 -12.54 -7.01 5.61
CA PHE A 384 -12.12 -6.07 4.59
C PHE A 384 -13.16 -4.96 4.49
N TRP A 385 -12.71 -3.74 4.55
CA TRP A 385 -13.55 -2.55 4.42
C TRP A 385 -13.11 -1.74 3.21
N LEU A 386 -14.03 -1.53 2.27
CA LEU A 386 -13.78 -0.78 1.05
C LEU A 386 -14.83 0.31 0.86
N PHE A 387 -14.39 1.46 0.41
CA PHE A 387 -15.29 2.54 0.03
C PHE A 387 -14.69 3.46 -1.04
N GLU A 388 -15.54 4.09 -1.84
CA GLU A 388 -15.16 5.04 -2.87
C GLU A 388 -15.53 6.46 -2.46
N ILE A 389 -14.57 7.38 -2.59
CA ILE A 389 -14.72 8.81 -2.28
C ILE A 389 -14.21 9.67 -3.43
N ASP A 390 -14.64 10.95 -3.46
CA ASP A 390 -13.99 12.01 -4.24
C ASP A 390 -13.00 12.82 -3.38
N ASN A 391 -12.31 13.78 -3.98
CA ASN A 391 -11.37 14.66 -3.28
C ASN A 391 -11.97 16.03 -2.89
N LYS A 392 -13.29 16.15 -2.87
CA LYS A 392 -13.97 17.42 -2.52
C LYS A 392 -14.10 17.57 -1.00
N ALA A 393 -14.16 18.80 -0.52
CA ALA A 393 -14.27 19.12 0.90
C ALA A 393 -15.48 18.46 1.60
N ASN A 394 -16.57 18.22 0.86
CA ASN A 394 -17.74 17.49 1.34
C ASN A 394 -17.71 16.00 0.95
N SER A 395 -16.55 15.47 0.68
CA SER A 395 -16.32 14.11 0.16
C SER A 395 -17.48 13.15 0.44
N ASN A 396 -18.15 12.68 -0.61
CA ASN A 396 -19.24 11.73 -0.51
C ASN A 396 -18.70 10.31 -0.63
N ILE A 397 -19.29 9.39 0.14
CA ILE A 397 -19.12 7.96 -0.11
C ILE A 397 -20.06 7.61 -1.26
N TYR A 398 -19.49 7.12 -2.37
CA TYR A 398 -20.26 6.66 -3.52
C TYR A 398 -20.79 5.24 -3.32
N TRP A 399 -19.99 4.40 -2.71
CA TRP A 399 -20.34 3.07 -2.22
C TRP A 399 -19.38 2.68 -1.09
N GLN A 400 -19.83 1.77 -0.25
CA GLN A 400 -19.09 1.24 0.88
C GLN A 400 -19.51 -0.21 1.09
N LYS A 401 -18.55 -1.11 1.34
CA LYS A 401 -18.82 -2.54 1.57
C LYS A 401 -17.80 -3.16 2.51
N THR A 402 -18.24 -4.21 3.20
CA THR A 402 -17.37 -5.13 3.95
C THR A 402 -17.42 -6.52 3.32
N PHE A 403 -16.29 -7.23 3.37
CA PHE A 403 -16.14 -8.60 2.89
C PHE A 403 -15.32 -9.37 3.91
N GLY A 404 -15.77 -10.58 4.25
CA GLY A 404 -15.08 -11.43 5.22
C GLY A 404 -15.88 -12.63 5.64
N GLY A 405 -15.39 -13.30 6.66
CA GLY A 405 -16.04 -14.44 7.30
C GLY A 405 -16.19 -14.23 8.81
N SER A 406 -16.18 -15.30 9.58
CA SER A 406 -16.45 -15.22 11.02
C SER A 406 -15.26 -14.82 11.89
N ASN A 407 -14.05 -14.77 11.33
CA ASN A 407 -12.82 -14.47 12.07
C ASN A 407 -12.23 -13.13 11.64
N ILE A 408 -10.90 -13.01 11.67
CA ILE A 408 -10.17 -11.81 11.29
C ILE A 408 -9.81 -11.88 9.80
N ASP A 409 -10.22 -10.88 9.06
CA ASP A 409 -9.94 -10.70 7.66
C ASP A 409 -9.37 -9.28 7.46
N VAL A 410 -8.15 -9.16 6.93
CA VAL A 410 -7.38 -7.91 6.86
C VAL A 410 -7.00 -7.59 5.42
N ALA A 411 -7.57 -6.52 4.85
CA ALA A 411 -7.20 -6.02 3.53
C ALA A 411 -5.94 -5.15 3.60
N THR A 412 -5.03 -5.36 2.66
CA THR A 412 -3.72 -4.67 2.66
C THR A 412 -3.52 -3.81 1.41
N ASP A 413 -3.82 -4.33 0.24
CA ASP A 413 -3.57 -3.61 -1.01
C ASP A 413 -4.61 -3.96 -2.09
N PHE A 414 -4.67 -3.16 -3.16
CA PHE A 414 -5.55 -3.41 -4.29
C PHE A 414 -5.02 -2.75 -5.57
N TYR A 415 -5.57 -3.14 -6.72
CA TYR A 415 -5.45 -2.37 -7.95
C TYR A 415 -6.73 -2.47 -8.79
N GLN A 416 -6.93 -1.49 -9.69
CA GLN A 416 -8.01 -1.52 -10.66
C GLN A 416 -7.53 -2.11 -11.99
N THR A 417 -8.26 -3.09 -12.51
CA THR A 417 -7.98 -3.69 -13.82
C THR A 417 -8.35 -2.73 -14.97
N SER A 418 -7.86 -3.02 -16.17
CA SER A 418 -8.26 -2.28 -17.39
C SER A 418 -9.77 -2.37 -17.69
N LYS A 419 -10.46 -3.38 -17.14
CA LYS A 419 -11.92 -3.55 -17.22
C LYS A 419 -12.67 -2.79 -16.11
N LYS A 420 -11.98 -2.01 -15.29
CA LYS A 420 -12.51 -1.25 -14.13
C LYS A 420 -12.95 -2.13 -12.95
N GLU A 421 -12.63 -3.41 -12.96
CA GLU A 421 -12.80 -4.31 -11.82
C GLU A 421 -11.75 -3.99 -10.77
N LEU A 422 -12.00 -4.32 -9.49
CA LEU A 422 -11.01 -4.19 -8.43
C LEU A 422 -10.50 -5.59 -8.02
N ILE A 423 -9.19 -5.73 -7.95
CA ILE A 423 -8.53 -6.84 -7.27
C ILE A 423 -8.09 -6.34 -5.91
N VAL A 424 -8.55 -7.00 -4.87
CA VAL A 424 -8.19 -6.68 -3.47
C VAL A 424 -7.49 -7.88 -2.87
N VAL A 425 -6.40 -7.64 -2.19
CA VAL A 425 -5.61 -8.67 -1.51
C VAL A 425 -5.49 -8.39 -0.04
N GLY A 426 -5.28 -9.43 0.70
CA GLY A 426 -5.06 -9.38 2.13
C GLY A 426 -4.89 -10.78 2.71
N GLU A 427 -5.19 -10.94 3.96
CA GLU A 427 -5.09 -12.19 4.69
C GLU A 427 -6.41 -12.51 5.38
N SER A 428 -6.69 -13.79 5.61
CA SER A 428 -7.92 -14.24 6.23
C SER A 428 -7.67 -15.42 7.17
N GLN A 429 -8.32 -15.38 8.34
CA GLN A 429 -8.44 -16.51 9.28
C GLN A 429 -9.80 -17.21 9.14
N SER A 430 -10.64 -16.76 8.23
CA SER A 430 -11.98 -17.27 8.03
C SER A 430 -12.01 -18.45 7.05
N ASN A 431 -13.05 -19.29 7.16
CA ASN A 431 -13.29 -20.42 6.26
C ASN A 431 -14.78 -20.53 5.86
N ASN A 432 -15.49 -19.42 5.86
CA ASN A 432 -16.92 -19.37 5.57
C ASN A 432 -17.32 -18.02 4.96
N GLN A 433 -18.56 -17.89 4.52
CA GLN A 433 -19.17 -16.71 3.92
C GLN A 433 -18.44 -16.28 2.64
N ASP A 434 -17.76 -15.12 2.64
CA ASP A 434 -17.04 -14.59 1.46
C ASP A 434 -15.69 -15.29 1.26
N VAL A 435 -15.17 -15.97 2.29
CA VAL A 435 -13.89 -16.69 2.31
C VAL A 435 -14.10 -18.18 2.01
N PRO A 436 -13.60 -18.70 0.88
CA PRO A 436 -13.95 -20.06 0.43
C PRO A 436 -13.31 -21.17 1.26
N SER A 437 -12.14 -20.93 1.84
CA SER A 437 -11.41 -21.90 2.67
C SER A 437 -10.29 -21.22 3.46
N ASN A 438 -9.79 -21.89 4.48
CA ASN A 438 -8.55 -21.57 5.19
C ASN A 438 -7.85 -22.89 5.52
N LYS A 439 -6.54 -22.93 5.35
CA LYS A 439 -5.70 -24.13 5.50
C LYS A 439 -4.86 -24.09 6.78
N GLY A 440 -4.66 -22.91 7.36
CA GLY A 440 -3.77 -22.73 8.50
C GLY A 440 -4.20 -21.64 9.46
N GLY A 441 -3.28 -20.76 9.78
CA GLY A 441 -3.53 -19.53 10.53
C GLY A 441 -4.15 -18.45 9.63
N ASN A 442 -3.33 -17.56 9.11
CA ASN A 442 -3.74 -16.66 8.04
C ASN A 442 -3.45 -17.31 6.68
N ASP A 443 -4.41 -17.32 5.75
CA ASP A 443 -4.16 -17.58 4.34
C ASP A 443 -4.19 -16.25 3.56
N LEU A 444 -3.36 -16.11 2.53
CA LEU A 444 -3.50 -15.05 1.52
C LEU A 444 -4.90 -15.13 0.91
N TRP A 445 -5.65 -14.03 0.98
CA TRP A 445 -7.00 -13.93 0.44
C TRP A 445 -7.07 -12.88 -0.67
N VAL A 446 -7.62 -13.29 -1.81
CA VAL A 446 -7.79 -12.45 -3.01
C VAL A 446 -9.25 -12.44 -3.41
N ILE A 447 -9.82 -11.26 -3.59
CA ILE A 447 -11.15 -11.09 -4.17
C ILE A 447 -11.09 -10.20 -5.41
N LYS A 448 -11.94 -10.53 -6.37
CA LYS A 448 -12.21 -9.68 -7.53
C LYS A 448 -13.61 -9.13 -7.41
N LEU A 449 -13.73 -7.82 -7.54
CA LEU A 449 -15.01 -7.09 -7.49
C LEU A 449 -15.36 -6.50 -8.85
N LYS A 450 -16.69 -6.51 -9.20
CA LYS A 450 -17.25 -5.96 -10.43
C LYS A 450 -18.44 -5.05 -10.19
#